data_3eacb0ee3a91e667616beb9078b6d3cb
#
_entry.id   3eacb0ee3a91e667616beb9078b6d3cb
#
_cell.length_a   1.000
_cell.length_b   1.000
_cell.length_c   1.000
_cell.angle_alpha   90.00
_cell.angle_beta   90.00
_cell.angle_gamma   90.00
#
_symmetry.space_group_name_H-M   'P 1'
#
loop_
_entity.id
_entity.type
_entity.pdbx_description
1 polymer ?
#
loop_
_entity_poly.entity_id
_entity_poly.type
_entity_poly.pdbx_seq_one_letter_code
_entity_poly.pdbx_strand_id
1 'polypeptide(L)'
;MTAPTRLIAAITLSLDIRITCWRNIGSFLLGKIMGQKCWDTLISGALVFDGTGAAPALLDIALKAGKIVAKGSNLPASQAGEVIDAQGQWLMPGLLDIHTHLDLEVDLDPRLPEVVRHGTTTVLVGNCSLGTCFGKQQEGEQNPIVDCFTRVENIPKAVLAKCVEA
;
A
#
# COMPACT_ATOMS: atom_id res chain seq x y z
N MET A 1 12.49 -27.94 -5.38
CA MET A 1 11.15 -27.37 -5.19
C MET A 1 11.34 -26.07 -4.44
N THR A 2 11.34 -24.94 -5.16
CA THR A 2 11.49 -23.61 -4.59
C THR A 2 10.15 -23.20 -4.01
N ALA A 3 10.14 -22.83 -2.72
CA ALA A 3 8.95 -22.29 -2.05
C ALA A 3 8.46 -21.03 -2.78
N PRO A 4 7.15 -20.79 -2.87
CA PRO A 4 6.64 -19.59 -3.54
C PRO A 4 7.11 -18.36 -2.78
N THR A 5 7.76 -17.44 -3.49
CA THR A 5 8.14 -16.12 -2.99
C THR A 5 6.86 -15.38 -2.60
N ARG A 6 6.68 -15.12 -1.31
CA ARG A 6 5.51 -14.35 -0.84
C ARG A 6 5.78 -12.87 -1.01
N LEU A 7 4.86 -12.18 -1.66
CA LEU A 7 4.82 -10.72 -1.70
C LEU A 7 4.41 -10.20 -0.31
N ILE A 8 5.26 -9.42 0.35
CA ILE A 8 4.87 -8.68 1.56
C ILE A 8 4.51 -7.27 1.17
N ALA A 9 3.29 -6.92 1.50
CA ALA A 9 2.73 -5.59 1.62
C ALA A 9 3.31 -4.51 0.69
N ALA A 10 2.48 -4.09 -0.22
CA ALA A 10 2.66 -2.84 -0.90
C ALA A 10 2.48 -1.68 0.11
N ILE A 11 3.53 -0.90 0.34
CA ILE A 11 3.48 0.31 1.17
C ILE A 11 3.43 1.49 0.23
N THR A 12 2.35 2.26 0.28
CA THR A 12 2.26 3.52 -0.48
C THR A 12 3.24 4.53 0.13
N LEU A 13 4.27 4.90 -0.62
CA LEU A 13 5.33 5.75 -0.15
C LEU A 13 5.28 7.11 -0.83
N SER A 14 4.93 8.13 -0.05
CA SER A 14 5.27 9.51 -0.40
C SER A 14 6.76 9.72 -0.14
N LEU A 15 7.51 10.07 -1.18
CA LEU A 15 8.96 10.25 -1.13
C LEU A 15 9.30 11.61 -0.51
N ASP A 16 9.26 11.71 0.82
CA ASP A 16 9.89 12.81 1.57
C ASP A 16 10.95 12.21 2.49
N ILE A 17 12.13 11.98 1.93
CA ILE A 17 13.29 11.48 2.68
C ILE A 17 13.90 12.63 3.46
N ARG A 18 13.45 12.88 4.68
CA ARG A 18 14.19 13.68 5.65
C ARG A 18 14.98 12.76 6.58
N ILE A 19 16.26 12.67 6.32
CA ILE A 19 17.24 12.01 7.20
C ILE A 19 17.40 12.87 8.45
N THR A 20 16.63 12.60 9.49
CA THR A 20 16.72 13.37 10.76
C THR A 20 17.26 12.59 11.95
N CYS A 21 17.54 11.30 11.81
CA CYS A 21 18.04 10.50 12.95
C CYS A 21 19.58 10.40 13.03
N TRP A 22 20.33 10.88 12.05
CA TRP A 22 21.81 10.75 12.02
C TRP A 22 22.58 11.91 12.63
N ARG A 23 21.93 12.95 13.15
CA ARG A 23 22.63 14.15 13.66
C ARG A 23 22.91 14.20 15.16
N ASN A 24 22.58 13.16 15.93
CA ASN A 24 22.82 13.12 17.38
C ASN A 24 23.81 12.03 17.84
N ILE A 25 24.87 11.77 17.06
CA ILE A 25 26.03 10.97 17.55
C ILE A 25 27.07 11.92 18.22
N GLY A 26 26.63 12.93 18.92
CA GLY A 26 27.51 13.92 19.52
C GLY A 26 27.13 14.40 20.91
N SER A 27 26.49 13.59 21.74
CA SER A 27 26.43 13.84 23.18
C SER A 27 26.18 12.57 23.96
N PHE A 28 27.25 11.83 24.09
CA PHE A 28 27.35 10.74 25.07
C PHE A 28 27.60 11.36 26.43
N LEU A 29 26.58 11.82 27.10
CA LEU A 29 26.60 12.02 28.57
C LEU A 29 25.18 12.24 29.11
N LEU A 30 24.88 11.43 30.07
CA LEU A 30 23.76 11.39 31.01
C LEU A 30 22.49 10.64 30.58
N GLY A 31 22.44 9.40 31.02
CA GLY A 31 21.45 8.93 31.97
C GLY A 31 20.01 8.78 31.51
N LYS A 32 19.61 7.53 31.24
CA LYS A 32 18.22 7.09 31.40
C LYS A 32 17.15 7.75 30.53
N ILE A 33 17.22 7.60 29.24
CA ILE A 33 16.00 7.44 28.44
C ILE A 33 15.97 5.99 27.98
N MET A 34 15.69 5.10 28.88
CA MET A 34 15.38 3.70 28.59
C MET A 34 14.04 3.66 27.88
N GLY A 35 14.03 3.30 26.61
CA GLY A 35 12.86 2.75 25.97
C GLY A 35 12.24 3.50 24.78
N GLN A 36 12.69 4.67 24.37
CA GLN A 36 12.08 5.31 23.22
C GLN A 36 12.61 4.68 21.92
N LYS A 37 11.74 3.90 21.26
CA LYS A 37 12.04 3.33 19.96
C LYS A 37 12.13 4.46 18.90
N CYS A 38 13.15 4.39 18.06
CA CYS A 38 13.33 5.36 16.96
C CYS A 38 12.34 5.14 15.85
N TRP A 39 11.96 3.88 15.63
CA TRP A 39 11.09 3.43 14.55
C TRP A 39 9.88 2.68 15.10
N ASP A 40 8.77 2.78 14.38
CA ASP A 40 7.58 1.99 14.70
C ASP A 40 7.79 0.55 14.24
N THR A 41 8.25 0.37 13.00
CA THR A 41 8.47 -0.93 12.38
C THR A 41 9.81 -0.95 11.62
N LEU A 42 10.51 -2.07 11.71
CA LEU A 42 11.67 -2.40 10.88
C LEU A 42 11.34 -3.63 10.03
N ILE A 43 11.42 -3.50 8.70
CA ILE A 43 11.38 -4.63 7.77
C ILE A 43 12.82 -5.01 7.48
N SER A 44 13.22 -6.21 7.89
CA SER A 44 14.63 -6.63 7.85
C SER A 44 14.91 -7.68 6.79
N GLY A 45 16.00 -7.51 6.06
CA GLY A 45 16.56 -8.51 5.13
C GLY A 45 15.77 -8.73 3.84
N ALA A 46 14.94 -7.78 3.43
CA ALA A 46 14.19 -7.87 2.19
C ALA A 46 15.06 -7.64 0.95
N LEU A 47 14.72 -8.26 -0.18
CA LEU A 47 15.19 -7.84 -1.49
C LEU A 47 14.35 -6.65 -1.96
N VAL A 48 14.91 -5.45 -1.85
CA VAL A 48 14.19 -4.19 -2.06
C VAL A 48 14.30 -3.73 -3.51
N PHE A 49 13.13 -3.51 -4.13
CA PHE A 49 12.96 -2.82 -5.41
C PHE A 49 12.44 -1.42 -5.10
N ASP A 50 13.24 -0.38 -5.29
CA ASP A 50 12.89 0.97 -4.83
C ASP A 50 12.09 1.80 -5.85
N GLY A 51 11.76 1.23 -7.01
CA GLY A 51 10.98 1.88 -8.06
C GLY A 51 11.77 2.85 -8.93
N THR A 52 13.08 3.02 -8.71
CA THR A 52 13.92 3.95 -9.50
C THR A 52 14.48 3.33 -10.78
N GLY A 53 14.31 2.02 -10.97
CA GLY A 53 14.94 1.26 -12.04
C GLY A 53 16.36 0.77 -11.70
N ALA A 54 16.87 1.08 -10.51
CA ALA A 54 18.13 0.51 -10.03
C ALA A 54 18.00 -0.99 -9.77
N ALA A 55 19.14 -1.69 -9.75
CA ALA A 55 19.16 -3.11 -9.38
C ALA A 55 18.66 -3.28 -7.93
N PRO A 56 17.86 -4.34 -7.66
CA PRO A 56 17.38 -4.60 -6.31
C PRO A 56 18.54 -4.94 -5.38
N ALA A 57 18.40 -4.57 -4.11
CA ALA A 57 19.41 -4.83 -3.09
C ALA A 57 18.78 -5.40 -1.81
N LEU A 58 19.56 -6.22 -1.08
CA LEU A 58 19.18 -6.70 0.25
C LEU A 58 19.35 -5.57 1.25
N LEU A 59 18.24 -5.07 1.77
CA LEU A 59 18.19 -3.90 2.67
C LEU A 59 17.15 -4.11 3.77
N ASP A 60 17.36 -3.36 4.83
CA ASP A 60 16.37 -3.12 5.88
C ASP A 60 15.68 -1.77 5.64
N ILE A 61 14.39 -1.70 5.93
CA ILE A 61 13.57 -0.51 5.79
C ILE A 61 12.95 -0.18 7.13
N ALA A 62 13.24 1.01 7.66
CA ALA A 62 12.63 1.50 8.90
C ALA A 62 11.48 2.45 8.61
N LEU A 63 10.37 2.24 9.31
CA LEU A 63 9.14 3.01 9.19
C LEU A 63 8.85 3.77 10.48
N LYS A 64 8.37 5.00 10.33
CA LYS A 64 7.84 5.82 11.43
C LYS A 64 6.70 6.70 10.95
N ALA A 65 5.59 6.67 11.68
CA ALA A 65 4.39 7.44 11.35
C ALA A 65 3.94 7.27 9.88
N GLY A 66 3.98 6.02 9.38
CA GLY A 66 3.58 5.67 8.02
C GLY A 66 4.57 6.11 6.92
N LYS A 67 5.79 6.52 7.27
CA LYS A 67 6.82 6.96 6.31
C LYS A 67 8.07 6.11 6.44
N ILE A 68 8.80 5.92 5.32
CA ILE A 68 10.17 5.41 5.37
C ILE A 68 11.08 6.51 5.94
N VAL A 69 11.78 6.19 7.02
CA VAL A 69 12.70 7.11 7.69
C VAL A 69 14.16 6.69 7.58
N ALA A 70 14.41 5.43 7.28
CA ALA A 70 15.76 4.94 6.98
C ALA A 70 15.71 3.73 6.04
N LYS A 71 16.74 3.59 5.21
CA LYS A 71 17.05 2.39 4.44
C LYS A 71 18.54 2.09 4.56
N GLY A 72 18.93 0.84 4.68
CA GLY A 72 20.32 0.45 4.79
C GLY A 72 20.47 -1.02 5.13
N SER A 73 21.70 -1.49 5.23
CA SER A 73 21.99 -2.86 5.67
C SER A 73 22.23 -2.87 7.18
N ASN A 74 21.71 -3.89 7.87
CA ASN A 74 21.91 -4.10 9.31
C ASN A 74 21.44 -2.94 10.19
N LEU A 75 20.25 -2.42 9.95
CA LEU A 75 19.65 -1.43 10.83
C LEU A 75 19.36 -2.07 12.20
N PRO A 76 19.63 -1.36 13.33
CA PRO A 76 19.54 -1.97 14.66
C PRO A 76 18.09 -2.29 15.04
N ALA A 77 17.73 -3.56 15.06
CA ALA A 77 16.41 -4.05 15.46
C ALA A 77 15.97 -3.56 16.86
N SER A 78 16.94 -3.30 17.75
CA SER A 78 16.67 -2.76 19.09
C SER A 78 16.01 -1.39 19.08
N GLN A 79 16.10 -0.65 17.99
CA GLN A 79 15.49 0.68 17.82
C GLN A 79 14.06 0.64 17.25
N ALA A 80 13.56 -0.53 16.85
CA ALA A 80 12.22 -0.69 16.33
C ALA A 80 11.23 -1.15 17.40
N GLY A 81 9.98 -0.68 17.30
CA GLY A 81 8.86 -1.17 18.08
C GLY A 81 8.51 -2.59 17.68
N GLU A 82 8.45 -2.84 16.39
CA GLU A 82 8.18 -4.13 15.76
C GLU A 82 9.27 -4.45 14.72
N VAL A 83 9.60 -5.73 14.57
CA VAL A 83 10.51 -6.21 13.54
C VAL A 83 9.81 -7.26 12.69
N ILE A 84 9.78 -7.03 11.38
CA ILE A 84 9.27 -7.96 10.39
C ILE A 84 10.49 -8.59 9.70
N ASP A 85 10.68 -9.89 9.88
CA ASP A 85 11.68 -10.65 9.14
C ASP A 85 11.19 -10.89 7.71
N ALA A 86 11.88 -10.29 6.75
CA ALA A 86 11.57 -10.35 5.33
C ALA A 86 12.65 -11.08 4.53
N GLN A 87 13.48 -11.90 5.16
CA GLN A 87 14.50 -12.68 4.46
C GLN A 87 13.88 -13.57 3.38
N GLY A 88 14.43 -13.53 2.18
CA GLY A 88 13.94 -14.28 1.02
C GLY A 88 12.65 -13.71 0.41
N GLN A 89 12.21 -12.54 0.83
CA GLN A 89 11.00 -11.89 0.31
C GLN A 89 11.36 -10.61 -0.46
N TRP A 90 10.47 -10.24 -1.35
CA TRP A 90 10.59 -9.00 -2.11
C TRP A 90 9.80 -7.89 -1.41
N LEU A 91 10.42 -6.72 -1.33
CA LEU A 91 9.78 -5.48 -0.88
C LEU A 91 9.82 -4.48 -2.03
N MET A 92 8.66 -3.99 -2.42
CA MET A 92 8.52 -3.04 -3.53
C MET A 92 7.43 -2.02 -3.21
N PRO A 93 7.38 -0.89 -3.95
CA PRO A 93 6.23 0.01 -3.92
C PRO A 93 4.94 -0.74 -4.22
N GLY A 94 3.82 -0.27 -3.66
CA GLY A 94 2.52 -0.79 -3.96
C GLY A 94 2.21 -0.72 -5.46
N LEU A 95 1.52 -1.73 -5.97
CA LEU A 95 1.09 -1.74 -7.35
C LEU A 95 0.06 -0.63 -7.59
N LEU A 96 0.22 0.05 -8.71
CA LEU A 96 -0.76 1.01 -9.22
C LEU A 96 -1.54 0.33 -10.35
N ASP A 97 -2.83 0.14 -10.15
CA ASP A 97 -3.71 -0.33 -11.21
C ASP A 97 -4.41 0.86 -11.87
N ILE A 98 -4.04 1.13 -13.11
CA ILE A 98 -4.52 2.28 -13.87
C ILE A 98 -5.74 1.99 -14.75
N HIS A 99 -6.29 0.79 -14.69
CA HIS A 99 -7.47 0.41 -15.47
C HIS A 99 -8.36 -0.52 -14.64
N THR A 100 -9.29 0.05 -13.91
CA THR A 100 -10.21 -0.67 -13.04
C THR A 100 -11.66 -0.27 -13.27
N HIS A 101 -12.56 -1.12 -12.80
CA HIS A 101 -14.01 -0.88 -12.79
C HIS A 101 -14.56 -0.96 -11.36
N LEU A 102 -13.79 -0.46 -10.39
CA LEU A 102 -14.06 -0.57 -8.97
C LEU A 102 -14.95 0.56 -8.43
N ASP A 103 -15.47 1.41 -9.29
CA ASP A 103 -16.26 2.60 -8.93
C ASP A 103 -17.43 2.26 -8.00
N LEU A 104 -18.17 1.19 -8.31
CA LEU A 104 -19.30 0.76 -7.49
C LEU A 104 -18.88 -0.19 -6.36
N GLU A 105 -17.80 -0.96 -6.55
CA GLU A 105 -17.30 -1.86 -5.51
C GLU A 105 -16.74 -1.08 -4.32
N VAL A 106 -16.04 0.04 -4.58
CA VAL A 106 -15.49 0.89 -3.51
C VAL A 106 -16.59 1.48 -2.61
N ASP A 107 -17.78 1.68 -3.16
CA ASP A 107 -18.94 2.16 -2.41
C ASP A 107 -19.55 1.05 -1.53
N LEU A 108 -19.50 -0.18 -2.00
CA LEU A 108 -19.95 -1.36 -1.24
C LEU A 108 -18.96 -1.75 -0.13
N ASP A 109 -17.67 -1.78 -0.45
CA ASP A 109 -16.59 -2.06 0.51
C ASP A 109 -15.35 -1.22 0.18
N PRO A 110 -15.18 -0.04 0.81
CA PRO A 110 -14.06 0.86 0.53
C PRO A 110 -12.69 0.28 0.88
N ARG A 111 -12.63 -0.86 1.55
CA ARG A 111 -11.37 -1.55 1.85
C ARG A 111 -10.81 -2.29 0.64
N LEU A 112 -11.64 -2.61 -0.37
CA LEU A 112 -11.27 -3.34 -1.58
C LEU A 112 -10.34 -4.54 -1.27
N PRO A 113 -10.78 -5.51 -0.44
CA PRO A 113 -9.89 -6.50 0.17
C PRO A 113 -9.19 -7.39 -0.85
N GLU A 114 -9.84 -7.70 -1.98
CA GLU A 114 -9.22 -8.50 -3.03
C GLU A 114 -8.11 -7.74 -3.74
N VAL A 115 -8.30 -6.46 -4.01
CA VAL A 115 -7.31 -5.58 -4.65
C VAL A 115 -6.07 -5.45 -3.77
N VAL A 116 -6.29 -5.16 -2.48
CA VAL A 116 -5.21 -5.02 -1.49
C VAL A 116 -4.45 -6.33 -1.27
N ARG A 117 -5.16 -7.46 -1.25
CA ARG A 117 -4.56 -8.79 -1.08
C ARG A 117 -3.54 -9.15 -2.17
N HIS A 118 -3.71 -8.61 -3.36
CA HIS A 118 -2.80 -8.79 -4.49
C HIS A 118 -1.70 -7.72 -4.59
N GLY A 119 -1.59 -6.85 -3.59
CA GLY A 119 -0.52 -5.85 -3.49
C GLY A 119 -0.80 -4.54 -4.21
N THR A 120 -1.99 -4.34 -4.75
CA THR A 120 -2.40 -3.06 -5.32
C THR A 120 -2.78 -2.10 -4.19
N THR A 121 -2.18 -0.91 -4.19
CA THR A 121 -2.39 0.12 -3.16
C THR A 121 -3.01 1.39 -3.72
N THR A 122 -3.11 1.49 -5.03
CA THR A 122 -3.70 2.64 -5.71
C THR A 122 -4.42 2.14 -6.95
N VAL A 123 -5.64 2.60 -7.14
CA VAL A 123 -6.45 2.30 -8.33
C VAL A 123 -6.88 3.60 -9.00
N LEU A 124 -6.97 3.58 -10.32
CA LEU A 124 -7.55 4.65 -11.12
C LEU A 124 -8.88 4.15 -11.69
N VAL A 125 -9.95 4.88 -11.38
CA VAL A 125 -11.30 4.59 -11.88
C VAL A 125 -11.65 5.52 -13.05
N GLY A 126 -12.58 5.10 -13.90
CA GLY A 126 -13.08 5.88 -15.04
C GLY A 126 -12.14 5.93 -16.25
N ASN A 127 -11.02 5.23 -16.25
CA ASN A 127 -10.02 5.29 -17.32
C ASN A 127 -10.54 4.77 -18.67
N CYS A 128 -11.46 3.80 -18.69
CA CYS A 128 -12.03 3.24 -19.91
C CYS A 128 -13.32 3.95 -20.36
N SER A 129 -13.53 5.21 -19.99
CA SER A 129 -14.73 6.00 -20.26
C SER A 129 -16.01 5.50 -19.57
N LEU A 130 -15.89 4.58 -18.64
CA LEU A 130 -16.96 4.11 -17.76
C LEU A 130 -16.65 4.58 -16.36
N GLY A 131 -17.52 5.40 -15.78
CA GLY A 131 -17.36 5.91 -14.42
C GLY A 131 -18.70 6.36 -13.84
N THR A 132 -18.86 6.18 -12.56
CA THR A 132 -20.08 6.55 -11.82
C THR A 132 -19.89 7.80 -10.95
N CYS A 133 -18.65 8.27 -10.82
CA CYS A 133 -18.30 9.31 -9.86
C CYS A 133 -18.79 10.73 -10.21
N PHE A 134 -19.19 10.98 -11.46
CA PHE A 134 -19.52 12.34 -11.93
C PHE A 134 -20.79 12.39 -12.80
N GLY A 135 -21.60 13.40 -12.53
CA GLY A 135 -22.81 13.71 -13.28
C GLY A 135 -24.08 13.06 -12.72
N LYS A 136 -25.21 13.46 -13.27
CA LYS A 136 -26.50 12.85 -12.93
C LYS A 136 -26.60 11.49 -13.58
N GLN A 137 -26.82 10.48 -12.78
CA GLN A 137 -27.04 9.11 -13.22
C GLN A 137 -28.57 8.85 -13.34
N GLN A 138 -28.96 7.96 -14.23
CA GLN A 138 -30.31 7.42 -14.23
C GLN A 138 -30.42 6.44 -13.04
N GLU A 139 -31.41 6.65 -12.20
CA GLU A 139 -31.63 5.81 -11.02
C GLU A 139 -32.11 4.40 -11.38
N GLY A 140 -31.80 3.45 -10.52
CA GLY A 140 -32.35 2.10 -10.55
C GLY A 140 -31.65 1.14 -11.52
N GLU A 141 -32.21 -0.07 -11.61
CA GLU A 141 -31.63 -1.20 -12.34
C GLU A 141 -31.60 -1.00 -13.88
N GLN A 142 -32.32 -0.02 -14.40
CA GLN A 142 -32.32 0.31 -15.83
C GLN A 142 -31.21 1.24 -16.25
N ASN A 143 -30.36 1.66 -15.31
CA ASN A 143 -29.18 2.45 -15.62
C ASN A 143 -28.21 1.66 -16.49
N PRO A 144 -27.84 2.14 -17.69
CA PRO A 144 -26.91 1.42 -18.58
C PRO A 144 -25.55 1.11 -17.92
N ILE A 145 -25.11 1.95 -16.98
CA ILE A 145 -23.88 1.73 -16.23
C ILE A 145 -24.04 0.54 -15.29
N VAL A 146 -25.16 0.43 -14.60
CA VAL A 146 -25.47 -0.73 -13.75
C VAL A 146 -25.47 -2.03 -14.56
N ASP A 147 -26.01 -2.02 -15.80
CA ASP A 147 -25.96 -3.16 -16.71
C ASP A 147 -24.52 -3.54 -17.08
N CYS A 148 -23.69 -2.54 -17.36
CA CYS A 148 -22.31 -2.74 -17.74
C CYS A 148 -21.51 -3.32 -16.56
N PHE A 149 -21.57 -2.69 -15.40
CA PHE A 149 -20.84 -3.12 -14.21
C PHE A 149 -21.29 -4.46 -13.66
N THR A 150 -22.59 -4.80 -13.77
CA THR A 150 -23.08 -6.15 -13.43
C THR A 150 -22.31 -7.24 -14.20
N ARG A 151 -21.96 -6.98 -15.47
CA ARG A 151 -21.23 -7.94 -16.31
C ARG A 151 -19.73 -7.94 -16.00
N VAL A 152 -19.17 -6.79 -15.67
CA VAL A 152 -17.73 -6.62 -15.39
C VAL A 152 -17.40 -7.15 -13.99
N GLU A 153 -18.17 -6.72 -12.97
CA GLU A 153 -17.89 -7.01 -11.57
C GLU A 153 -18.61 -8.26 -11.05
N ASN A 154 -19.50 -8.86 -11.87
CA ASN A 154 -20.32 -10.00 -11.47
C ASN A 154 -21.13 -9.77 -10.18
N ILE A 155 -21.60 -8.54 -9.97
CA ILE A 155 -22.43 -8.14 -8.84
C ILE A 155 -23.89 -8.02 -9.29
N PRO A 156 -24.88 -8.50 -8.51
CA PRO A 156 -26.29 -8.39 -8.89
C PRO A 156 -26.73 -6.94 -9.11
N LYS A 157 -27.52 -6.69 -10.16
CA LYS A 157 -28.05 -5.36 -10.52
C LYS A 157 -28.69 -4.62 -9.35
N ALA A 158 -29.51 -5.31 -8.55
CA ALA A 158 -30.20 -4.73 -7.42
C ALA A 158 -29.26 -4.21 -6.32
N VAL A 159 -28.03 -4.71 -6.28
CA VAL A 159 -26.99 -4.22 -5.37
C VAL A 159 -26.33 -2.97 -5.94
N LEU A 160 -25.90 -3.03 -7.21
CA LEU A 160 -25.26 -1.90 -7.89
C LEU A 160 -26.19 -0.69 -8.05
N ALA A 161 -27.48 -0.92 -8.33
CA ALA A 161 -28.46 0.13 -8.47
C ALA A 161 -28.54 1.04 -7.22
N LYS A 162 -28.36 0.48 -6.04
CA LYS A 162 -28.37 1.23 -4.77
C LYS A 162 -27.15 2.19 -4.63
N CYS A 163 -26.01 1.82 -5.20
CA CYS A 163 -24.81 2.65 -5.17
C CYS A 163 -24.96 3.88 -6.08
N VAL A 164 -25.78 3.79 -7.13
CA VAL A 164 -26.03 4.88 -8.09
C VAL A 164 -27.08 5.86 -7.57
N GLU A 165 -27.93 5.44 -6.63
CA GLU A 165 -28.98 6.25 -6.02
C GLU A 165 -28.45 7.18 -4.91
N ALA A 166 -27.23 7.01 -4.44
CA ALA A 166 -26.62 7.76 -3.34
C ALA A 166 -25.86 9.00 -3.84
#